data_250a1334a0d6422e7db12fb1832b413c
#
_entry.id   250a1334a0d6422e7db12fb1832b413c
#
_cell.length_a   1.000
_cell.length_b   1.000
_cell.length_c   1.000
_cell.angle_alpha   90.00
_cell.angle_beta   90.00
_cell.angle_gamma   90.00
#
_symmetry.space_group_name_H-M   'P 1'
#
loop_
_entity.id
_entity.type
_entity.pdbx_description
1 polymer ?
#
loop_
_entity_poly.entity_id
_entity_poly.type
_entity_poly.pdbx_seq_one_letter_code
_entity_poly.pdbx_strand_id
1 'polypeptide(L)'
;MKPAEAASAADAAAQARERILAVIRAIPRGQVMGYGQVAAKAGLPGRARLTARVLGMNEDPDLPWHRVLRSDGRIAMPEGSHGWREQSQRLRAEGVAIERGRVTQMPRSTGDDLDASLWGPG
;
A
#
# COMPACT_ATOMS: atom_id res chain seq x y z
N MET A 1 3.95 -36.62 -2.03
CA MET A 1 4.11 -35.98 -1.92
C MET A 1 3.83 -35.00 -1.97
N LYS A 2 3.53 -34.66 -1.61
CA LYS A 2 3.19 -33.44 -1.88
C LYS A 2 3.64 -32.49 -0.92
N PRO A 3 4.92 -32.25 -0.87
CA PRO A 3 5.49 -31.23 -0.01
C PRO A 3 4.78 -29.90 -0.20
N ALA A 4 4.40 -29.63 -1.44
CA ALA A 4 3.71 -28.39 -1.72
C ALA A 4 2.39 -28.27 -0.97
N GLU A 5 1.70 -29.36 -0.85
CA GLU A 5 0.46 -29.35 -0.12
C GLU A 5 0.69 -29.20 1.37
N ALA A 6 1.68 -29.89 1.87
CA ALA A 6 1.97 -29.84 3.29
C ALA A 6 2.34 -28.43 3.73
N ALA A 7 3.03 -27.71 2.87
CA ALA A 7 3.50 -26.37 3.22
C ALA A 7 2.55 -25.27 2.72
N SER A 8 1.45 -25.62 2.11
CA SER A 8 0.70 -24.66 1.32
C SER A 8 0.22 -23.44 2.09
N ALA A 9 -0.22 -23.59 3.32
CA ALA A 9 -0.72 -22.42 4.07
C ALA A 9 0.39 -21.45 4.38
N ALA A 10 1.52 -21.93 4.88
CA ALA A 10 2.66 -21.07 5.20
C ALA A 10 3.26 -20.48 3.92
N ASP A 11 3.36 -21.30 2.86
CA ASP A 11 3.90 -20.83 1.61
C ASP A 11 2.99 -19.77 1.00
N ALA A 12 1.68 -19.98 1.03
CA ALA A 12 0.76 -19.01 0.49
C ALA A 12 0.85 -17.69 1.22
N ALA A 13 0.95 -17.72 2.54
CA ALA A 13 1.09 -16.50 3.32
C ALA A 13 2.41 -15.80 3.02
N ALA A 14 3.49 -16.56 2.90
CA ALA A 14 4.77 -15.97 2.58
C ALA A 14 4.77 -15.37 1.18
N GLN A 15 4.17 -16.05 0.21
CA GLN A 15 4.08 -15.54 -1.14
C GLN A 15 3.23 -14.28 -1.21
N ALA A 16 2.12 -14.27 -0.48
CA ALA A 16 1.25 -13.09 -0.44
C ALA A 16 2.02 -11.90 0.10
N ARG A 17 2.77 -12.10 1.18
CA ARG A 17 3.57 -11.04 1.76
C ARG A 17 4.61 -10.54 0.77
N GLU A 18 5.30 -11.46 0.10
CA GLU A 18 6.34 -11.07 -0.86
C GLU A 18 5.76 -10.30 -2.03
N ARG A 19 4.58 -10.68 -2.49
CA ARG A 19 3.93 -9.95 -3.58
C ARG A 19 3.58 -8.53 -3.15
N ILE A 20 3.07 -8.38 -1.94
CA ILE A 20 2.74 -7.07 -1.41
C ILE A 20 3.98 -6.22 -1.28
N LEU A 21 5.05 -6.79 -0.73
CA LEU A 21 6.30 -6.04 -0.57
C LEU A 21 6.87 -5.63 -1.92
N ALA A 22 6.77 -6.50 -2.92
CA ALA A 22 7.26 -6.18 -4.25
C ALA A 22 6.50 -5.00 -4.84
N VAL A 23 5.19 -4.96 -4.67
CA VAL A 23 4.38 -3.85 -5.16
C VAL A 23 4.80 -2.56 -4.47
N ILE A 24 4.99 -2.61 -3.15
CA ILE A 24 5.37 -1.41 -2.39
C ILE A 24 6.74 -0.91 -2.84
N ARG A 25 7.70 -1.82 -3.01
CA ARG A 25 9.04 -1.44 -3.46
C ARG A 25 9.02 -0.76 -4.83
N ALA A 26 8.04 -1.07 -5.63
CA ALA A 26 7.93 -0.54 -6.97
C ALA A 26 7.21 0.81 -7.05
N ILE A 27 6.67 1.30 -5.93
CA ILE A 27 5.99 2.60 -5.95
C ILE A 27 7.04 3.69 -6.13
N PRO A 28 6.96 4.46 -7.22
CA PRO A 28 7.98 5.47 -7.48
C PRO A 28 7.93 6.63 -6.48
N ARG A 29 9.04 7.31 -6.36
CA ARG A 29 9.12 8.52 -5.56
C ARG A 29 8.08 9.53 -6.05
N GLY A 30 7.39 10.14 -5.12
CA GLY A 30 6.37 11.14 -5.45
C GLY A 30 5.01 10.55 -5.75
N GLN A 31 4.87 9.23 -5.67
CA GLN A 31 3.61 8.58 -5.89
C GLN A 31 3.16 7.84 -4.65
N VAL A 32 1.87 7.60 -4.55
CA VAL A 32 1.30 6.91 -3.40
C VAL A 32 0.28 5.88 -3.88
N MET A 33 0.00 4.91 -3.03
CA MET A 33 -1.04 3.91 -3.28
C MET A 33 -1.79 3.67 -1.98
N GLY A 34 -3.06 3.31 -2.11
CA GLY A 34 -3.84 2.90 -0.95
C GLY A 34 -3.59 1.43 -0.63
N TYR A 35 -3.93 1.02 0.58
CA TYR A 35 -3.77 -0.37 1.00
C TYR A 35 -4.44 -1.33 0.04
N GLY A 36 -5.66 -1.02 -0.36
CA GLY A 36 -6.41 -1.90 -1.26
C GLY A 36 -5.81 -1.93 -2.66
N GLN A 37 -5.26 -0.82 -3.11
CA GLN A 37 -4.61 -0.77 -4.42
C GLN A 37 -3.36 -1.64 -4.44
N VAL A 38 -2.59 -1.59 -3.37
CA VAL A 38 -1.40 -2.44 -3.25
C VAL A 38 -1.81 -3.91 -3.30
N ALA A 39 -2.82 -4.27 -2.52
CA ALA A 39 -3.28 -5.66 -2.50
C ALA A 39 -3.78 -6.09 -3.87
N ALA A 40 -4.57 -5.27 -4.52
CA ALA A 40 -5.10 -5.60 -5.84
C ALA A 40 -3.98 -5.78 -6.86
N LYS A 41 -2.99 -4.90 -6.82
CA LYS A 41 -1.88 -5.00 -7.75
C LYS A 41 -1.01 -6.22 -7.46
N ALA A 42 -1.01 -6.68 -6.22
CA ALA A 42 -0.30 -7.89 -5.84
C ALA A 42 -1.08 -9.16 -6.21
N GLY A 43 -2.24 -9.02 -6.82
CA GLY A 43 -3.07 -10.17 -7.17
C GLY A 43 -3.94 -10.63 -6.02
N LEU A 44 -4.18 -9.78 -5.03
CA LEU A 44 -4.91 -10.12 -3.82
C LEU A 44 -6.01 -9.08 -3.56
N PRO A 45 -6.93 -8.91 -4.52
CA PRO A 45 -7.96 -7.88 -4.37
C PRO A 45 -8.80 -8.11 -3.11
N GLY A 46 -9.18 -7.01 -2.48
CA GLY A 46 -9.96 -7.10 -1.27
C GLY A 46 -9.17 -7.36 0.00
N ARG A 47 -7.85 -7.41 -0.10
CA ARG A 47 -7.00 -7.75 1.05
C ARG A 47 -6.25 -6.54 1.61
N ALA A 48 -6.92 -5.40 1.69
CA ALA A 48 -6.29 -4.18 2.22
C ALA A 48 -5.72 -4.38 3.63
N ARG A 49 -6.42 -5.15 4.46
CA ARG A 49 -5.95 -5.40 5.82
C ARG A 49 -4.65 -6.18 5.84
N LEU A 50 -4.50 -7.07 4.87
CA LEU A 50 -3.24 -7.83 4.76
C LEU A 50 -2.10 -6.89 4.44
N THR A 51 -2.32 -5.92 3.55
CA THR A 51 -1.28 -4.92 3.24
C THR A 51 -0.89 -4.17 4.51
N ALA A 52 -1.88 -3.74 5.28
CA ALA A 52 -1.60 -3.00 6.52
C ALA A 52 -0.81 -3.87 7.50
N ARG A 53 -1.15 -5.14 7.60
CA ARG A 53 -0.45 -6.06 8.50
C ARG A 53 0.99 -6.27 8.05
N VAL A 54 1.19 -6.46 6.75
CA VAL A 54 2.55 -6.64 6.22
C VAL A 54 3.40 -5.42 6.53
N LEU A 55 2.84 -4.23 6.34
CA LEU A 55 3.57 -3.00 6.67
C LEU A 55 3.88 -2.89 8.15
N GLY A 56 2.91 -3.28 8.99
CA GLY A 56 3.12 -3.22 10.44
C GLY A 56 4.22 -4.15 10.93
N MET A 57 4.51 -5.20 10.18
CA MET A 57 5.55 -6.15 10.53
C MET A 57 6.84 -5.92 9.79
N ASN A 58 6.91 -4.91 8.95
CA ASN A 58 8.08 -4.64 8.15
C ASN A 58 9.23 -4.14 9.00
N GLU A 59 10.42 -4.69 8.75
CA GLU A 59 11.63 -4.25 9.44
C GLU A 59 12.67 -3.73 8.45
N ASP A 60 12.33 -3.65 7.18
CA ASP A 60 13.24 -3.16 6.15
C ASP A 60 13.17 -1.64 6.11
N PRO A 61 14.24 -0.94 6.54
CA PRO A 61 14.21 0.52 6.54
C PRO A 61 14.17 1.12 5.14
N ASP A 62 14.51 0.35 4.13
CA ASP A 62 14.51 0.87 2.76
C ASP A 62 13.17 0.69 2.06
N LEU A 63 12.22 0.01 2.68
CA LEU A 63 10.90 -0.13 2.10
C LEU A 63 10.20 1.22 2.11
N PRO A 64 9.70 1.70 0.96
CA PRO A 64 9.03 3.01 0.92
C PRO A 64 7.62 2.92 1.50
N TRP A 65 7.54 2.55 2.77
CA TRP A 65 6.26 2.38 3.47
C TRP A 65 5.45 3.67 3.49
N HIS A 66 6.13 4.80 3.47
CA HIS A 66 5.47 6.10 3.54
C HIS A 66 4.63 6.40 2.31
N ARG A 67 4.82 5.65 1.23
CA ARG A 67 4.05 5.83 -0.01
C ARG A 67 2.75 5.03 0.00
N VAL A 68 2.45 4.35 1.11
CA VAL A 68 1.23 3.57 1.23
C VAL A 68 0.33 4.22 2.25
N LEU A 69 -0.93 4.43 1.86
CA LEU A 69 -1.90 5.16 2.66
C LEU A 69 -3.18 4.34 2.76
N ARG A 70 -4.10 4.84 3.58
CA ARG A 70 -5.45 4.29 3.56
C ARG A 70 -6.06 4.56 2.20
N SER A 71 -7.08 3.79 1.86
CA SER A 71 -7.69 3.91 0.54
C SER A 71 -8.27 5.29 0.27
N ASP A 72 -8.60 6.02 1.33
CA ASP A 72 -9.12 7.38 1.18
C ASP A 72 -8.00 8.44 1.17
N GLY A 73 -6.76 8.03 1.16
CA GLY A 73 -5.62 8.94 1.10
C GLY A 73 -5.12 9.41 2.45
N ARG A 74 -5.70 8.92 3.53
CA ARG A 74 -5.27 9.35 4.87
C ARG A 74 -4.11 8.51 5.36
N ILE A 75 -3.27 9.14 6.17
CA ILE A 75 -2.23 8.45 6.90
C ILE A 75 -2.91 7.60 7.96
N ALA A 76 -2.52 6.33 8.05
CA ALA A 76 -3.19 5.39 8.94
C ALA A 76 -2.85 5.58 10.41
N MET A 77 -1.69 6.15 10.69
CA MET A 77 -1.26 6.33 12.07
C MET A 77 -2.01 7.45 12.76
N PRO A 78 -2.09 7.41 14.11
CA PRO A 78 -2.81 8.45 14.82
C PRO A 78 -2.26 9.84 14.52
N GLU A 79 -3.14 10.77 14.32
CA GLU A 79 -2.77 12.14 14.00
C GLU A 79 -1.85 12.71 15.07
N GLY A 80 -0.77 13.34 14.63
CA GLY A 80 0.19 13.93 15.55
C GLY A 80 1.20 12.97 16.13
N SER A 81 1.06 11.66 15.89
CA SER A 81 2.04 10.69 16.37
C SER A 81 3.36 10.85 15.62
N HIS A 82 4.39 10.24 16.16
CA HIS A 82 5.72 10.29 15.52
C HIS A 82 5.67 9.72 14.10
N GLY A 83 5.04 8.57 13.94
CA GLY A 83 4.94 7.96 12.61
C GLY A 83 4.14 8.79 11.64
N TRP A 84 3.08 9.42 12.13
CA TRP A 84 2.25 10.29 11.31
C TRP A 84 3.07 11.47 10.80
N ARG A 85 3.86 12.07 11.67
CA ARG A 85 4.71 13.20 11.30
C ARG A 85 5.79 12.78 10.32
N GLU A 86 6.41 11.64 10.59
CA GLU A 86 7.47 11.15 9.71
C GLU A 86 6.93 10.86 8.32
N GLN A 87 5.79 10.20 8.22
CA GLN A 87 5.20 9.89 6.93
C GLN A 87 4.87 11.18 6.18
N SER A 88 4.27 12.15 6.87
CA SER A 88 3.95 13.44 6.26
C SER A 88 5.19 14.12 5.72
N GLN A 89 6.25 14.15 6.50
CA GLN A 89 7.48 14.80 6.09
C GLN A 89 8.11 14.13 4.88
N ARG A 90 8.12 12.80 4.88
CA ARG A 90 8.70 12.07 3.76
C ARG A 90 7.92 12.31 2.48
N LEU A 91 6.60 12.30 2.57
CA LEU A 91 5.77 12.53 1.39
C LEU A 91 5.93 13.95 0.87
N ARG A 92 5.95 14.94 1.76
CA ARG A 92 6.15 16.31 1.33
C ARG A 92 7.50 16.51 0.68
N ALA A 93 8.51 15.82 1.19
CA ALA A 93 9.83 15.89 0.60
C ALA A 93 9.86 15.34 -0.82
N GLU A 94 8.90 14.49 -1.15
CA GLU A 94 8.78 13.92 -2.49
C GLU A 94 7.80 14.71 -3.36
N GLY A 95 7.31 15.82 -2.87
CA GLY A 95 6.40 16.66 -3.65
C GLY A 95 4.94 16.29 -3.54
N VAL A 96 4.58 15.41 -2.61
CA VAL A 96 3.19 15.00 -2.43
C VAL A 96 2.49 16.03 -1.56
N ALA A 97 1.36 16.54 -2.01
CA ALA A 97 0.59 17.53 -1.26
C ALA A 97 -0.25 16.84 -0.20
N ILE A 98 -0.07 17.27 1.04
CA ILE A 98 -0.80 16.70 2.17
C ILE A 98 -1.46 17.82 2.96
N GLU A 99 -2.73 17.65 3.27
CA GLU A 99 -3.48 18.55 4.13
C GLU A 99 -4.16 17.75 5.22
N ARG A 100 -3.88 18.09 6.47
CA ARG A 100 -4.51 17.45 7.62
C ARG A 100 -4.36 15.93 7.60
N GLY A 101 -3.17 15.46 7.21
CA GLY A 101 -2.88 14.03 7.19
C GLY A 101 -3.51 13.28 6.05
N ARG A 102 -3.96 13.98 5.02
CA ARG A 102 -4.57 13.35 3.87
C ARG A 102 -3.93 13.88 2.59
N VAL A 103 -3.61 12.98 1.70
CA VAL A 103 -3.09 13.36 0.39
C VAL A 103 -4.23 13.97 -0.41
N THR A 104 -4.02 15.18 -0.92
CA THR A 104 -5.09 15.91 -1.59
C THR A 104 -5.39 15.36 -2.97
N GLN A 105 -4.41 14.71 -3.59
CA GLN A 105 -4.62 14.09 -4.88
C GLN A 105 -4.02 12.70 -4.86
N MET A 106 -4.87 11.70 -4.71
CA MET A 106 -4.42 10.32 -4.82
C MET A 106 -4.20 10.01 -6.28
N PRO A 107 -2.96 9.64 -6.66
CA PRO A 107 -2.76 9.23 -8.04
C PRO A 107 -3.54 7.95 -8.27
N ARG A 108 -4.13 7.86 -9.43
CA ARG A 108 -4.86 6.66 -9.77
C ARG A 108 -3.89 5.63 -10.32
N SER A 109 -4.03 4.41 -9.82
CA SER A 109 -3.31 3.33 -10.43
C SER A 109 -3.98 3.00 -11.74
N THR A 110 -3.28 2.29 -12.60
CA THR A 110 -3.88 1.85 -13.86
C THR A 110 -5.16 1.07 -13.60
N GLY A 111 -5.15 0.24 -12.57
CA GLY A 111 -6.32 -0.54 -12.24
C GLY A 111 -7.49 0.34 -11.84
N ASP A 112 -7.22 1.38 -11.05
CA ASP A 112 -8.26 2.28 -10.63
C ASP A 112 -8.83 3.04 -11.81
N ASP A 113 -7.97 3.46 -12.71
CA ASP A 113 -8.42 4.16 -13.90
C ASP A 113 -9.31 3.27 -14.73
N LEU A 114 -8.93 2.02 -14.89
CA LEU A 114 -9.75 1.07 -15.58
C LEU A 114 -11.09 0.90 -14.93
N ASP A 115 -11.07 0.76 -13.61
CA ASP A 115 -12.30 0.60 -12.86
C ASP A 115 -13.21 1.79 -13.07
N ALA A 116 -12.67 2.95 -12.96
CA ALA A 116 -13.47 4.16 -13.16
C ALA A 116 -14.04 4.20 -14.55
N SER A 117 -13.27 3.77 -15.53
CA SER A 117 -13.72 3.75 -16.91
C SER A 117 -14.80 2.71 -17.13
N LEU A 118 -14.58 1.54 -16.55
CA LEU A 118 -15.52 0.42 -16.73
C LEU A 118 -16.84 0.68 -16.05
N TRP A 119 -16.78 1.35 -14.91
CA TRP A 119 -17.98 1.62 -14.15
C TRP A 119 -18.62 2.92 -14.56
N GLY A 120 -18.09 3.46 -15.57
CA GLY A 120 -18.60 4.67 -16.13
C GLY A 120 -18.22 5.60 -15.12
N PRO A 121 -17.70 6.53 -15.23
CA PRO A 121 -17.11 7.40 -14.36
C PRO A 121 -17.49 6.98 -13.02
N GLY A 122 -18.10 5.97 -12.98
CA GLY A 122 -18.52 5.42 -11.68
C GLY A 122 -17.36 5.28 -10.92
#